data_888123f2916faf295b65caa717a1c9e7
#
_entry.id   888123f2916faf295b65caa717a1c9e7
#
_cell.length_a   1.000
_cell.length_b   1.000
_cell.length_c   1.000
_cell.angle_alpha   90.00
_cell.angle_beta   90.00
_cell.angle_gamma   90.00
#
_symmetry.space_group_name_H-M   'P 1'
#
loop_
_entity.id
_entity.type
_entity.pdbx_description
1 polymer ?
#
loop_
_entity_poly.entity_id
_entity_poly.type
_entity_poly.pdbx_seq_one_letter_code
_entity_poly.pdbx_strand_id
1 'polypeptide(L)'
;MNNPKTIFRVHAVQRMFERNISLKKVQQALETGETIEDYSSEMPEPSRLILGFQGKHPFHVVISENLETNVITIITVYIPDPNKWKKDFRSRR
;
A
#
# COMPACT_ATOMS: atom_id res chain seq x y z
N MET A 1 12.32 20.58 -2.60
CA MET A 1 11.15 19.70 -2.64
C MET A 1 11.16 18.77 -1.44
N ASN A 2 10.06 18.74 -0.72
CA ASN A 2 9.99 17.91 0.48
C ASN A 2 9.39 16.55 0.14
N ASN A 3 10.19 15.51 0.35
CA ASN A 3 9.66 14.16 0.28
C ASN A 3 8.77 13.91 1.49
N PRO A 4 7.67 13.19 1.32
CA PRO A 4 6.81 12.87 2.44
C PRO A 4 7.55 11.98 3.44
N LYS A 5 7.28 12.22 4.71
CA LYS A 5 7.72 11.34 5.78
C LYS A 5 6.84 10.10 5.75
N THR A 6 7.45 8.92 5.79
CA THR A 6 6.72 7.66 5.77
C THR A 6 6.77 7.01 7.15
N ILE A 7 5.60 6.70 7.69
CA ILE A 7 5.43 6.02 8.97
C ILE A 7 4.83 4.65 8.70
N PHE A 8 5.42 3.61 9.29
CA PHE A 8 4.90 2.24 9.19
C PHE A 8 4.22 1.86 10.49
N ARG A 9 2.96 1.48 10.42
CA ARG A 9 2.28 0.91 11.59
C ARG A 9 2.88 -0.46 11.90
N VAL A 10 2.87 -0.83 13.17
CA VAL A 10 3.41 -2.12 13.62
C VAL A 10 2.77 -3.27 12.86
N HIS A 11 1.46 -3.22 12.66
CA HIS A 11 0.72 -4.22 11.90
C HIS A 11 1.28 -4.39 10.48
N ALA A 12 1.57 -3.28 9.81
CA ALA A 12 2.14 -3.32 8.47
C ALA A 12 3.51 -3.99 8.47
N VAL A 13 4.36 -3.64 9.43
CA VAL A 13 5.71 -4.24 9.55
C VAL A 13 5.61 -5.74 9.78
N GLN A 14 4.69 -6.16 10.65
CA GLN A 14 4.47 -7.58 10.92
C GLN A 14 4.05 -8.34 9.65
N ARG A 15 3.12 -7.76 8.88
CA ARG A 15 2.66 -8.38 7.64
C ARG A 15 3.78 -8.48 6.60
N MET A 16 4.58 -7.42 6.47
CA MET A 16 5.73 -7.44 5.57
C MET A 16 6.69 -8.56 5.92
N PHE A 17 6.99 -8.70 7.21
CA PHE A 17 7.87 -9.75 7.70
C PHE A 17 7.29 -11.13 7.40
N GLU A 18 6.03 -11.36 7.73
CA GLU A 18 5.36 -12.65 7.52
C GLU A 18 5.32 -13.06 6.05
N ARG A 19 5.24 -12.08 5.15
CA ARG A 19 5.07 -12.32 3.71
C ARG A 19 6.35 -12.11 2.92
N ASN A 20 7.47 -11.87 3.59
CA ASN A 20 8.75 -11.60 2.93
C ASN A 20 8.69 -10.41 1.95
N ILE A 21 7.94 -9.39 2.29
CA ILE A 21 7.87 -8.16 1.48
C ILE A 21 8.86 -7.18 2.07
N SER A 22 9.84 -6.74 1.27
CA SER A 22 10.89 -5.86 1.76
C SER A 22 10.41 -4.41 1.88
N LEU A 23 11.03 -3.68 2.80
CA LEU A 23 10.82 -2.25 2.96
C LEU A 23 11.06 -1.51 1.64
N LYS A 24 12.11 -1.88 0.94
CA LYS A 24 12.48 -1.27 -0.34
C LYS A 24 11.36 -1.45 -1.38
N LYS A 25 10.74 -2.63 -1.44
CA LYS A 25 9.67 -2.88 -2.39
C LYS A 25 8.41 -2.10 -2.06
N VAL A 26 8.09 -1.95 -0.78
CA VAL A 26 6.97 -1.09 -0.37
C VAL A 26 7.25 0.36 -0.76
N GLN A 27 8.45 0.85 -0.52
CA GLN A 27 8.84 2.21 -0.91
C GLN A 27 8.75 2.41 -2.43
N GLN A 28 9.19 1.43 -3.22
CA GLN A 28 9.04 1.49 -4.67
C GLN A 28 7.56 1.55 -5.09
N ALA A 29 6.70 0.79 -4.42
CA ALA A 29 5.27 0.82 -4.71
C ALA A 29 4.67 2.20 -4.43
N LEU A 30 5.15 2.89 -3.40
CA LEU A 30 4.68 4.25 -3.12
C LEU A 30 5.07 5.21 -4.25
N GLU A 31 6.20 4.99 -4.90
CA GLU A 31 6.71 5.87 -5.95
C GLU A 31 6.15 5.52 -7.33
N THR A 32 6.08 4.24 -7.64
CA THR A 32 5.81 3.77 -9.00
C THR A 32 4.64 2.81 -9.11
N GLY A 33 4.05 2.41 -7.98
CA GLY A 33 2.91 1.51 -7.97
C GLY A 33 1.64 2.19 -8.47
N GLU A 34 0.64 1.39 -8.73
CA GLU A 34 -0.63 1.84 -9.26
C GLU A 34 -1.66 1.94 -8.13
N THR A 35 -2.29 3.11 -8.00
CA THR A 35 -3.43 3.27 -7.10
C THR A 35 -4.64 2.58 -7.74
N ILE A 36 -5.15 1.54 -7.11
CA ILE A 36 -6.25 0.75 -7.67
C ILE A 36 -7.58 1.00 -6.97
N GLU A 37 -7.57 1.53 -5.75
CA GLU A 37 -8.78 1.96 -5.05
C GLU A 37 -8.46 3.23 -4.27
N ASP A 38 -9.41 4.14 -4.24
CA ASP A 38 -9.27 5.42 -3.55
C ASP A 38 -10.42 5.56 -2.56
N TYR A 39 -10.08 5.72 -1.29
CA TYR A 39 -11.04 5.81 -0.20
C TYR A 39 -11.09 7.20 0.41
N SER A 40 -10.70 8.22 -0.35
CA SER A 40 -10.53 9.56 0.20
C SER A 40 -11.80 10.16 0.80
N SER A 41 -12.98 9.70 0.35
CA SER A 41 -14.25 10.20 0.87
C SER A 41 -14.75 9.45 2.11
N GLU A 42 -14.11 8.36 2.51
CA GLU A 42 -14.60 7.47 3.57
C GLU A 42 -13.85 7.60 4.88
N MET A 43 -12.72 8.28 4.88
CA MET A 43 -11.80 8.31 6.01
C MET A 43 -11.54 9.75 6.44
N PRO A 44 -11.17 9.97 7.71
CA PRO A 44 -10.76 11.31 8.16
C PRO A 44 -9.56 11.85 7.36
N GLU A 45 -8.68 10.95 6.94
CA GLU A 45 -7.58 11.28 6.06
C GLU A 45 -7.74 10.51 4.76
N PRO A 46 -7.38 11.12 3.61
CA PRO A 46 -7.43 10.39 2.34
C PRO A 46 -6.61 9.12 2.41
N SER A 47 -7.21 8.01 1.99
CA SER A 47 -6.51 6.74 1.94
C SER A 47 -6.67 6.10 0.56
N ARG A 48 -5.76 5.20 0.23
CA ARG A 48 -5.80 4.50 -1.04
C ARG A 48 -5.10 3.17 -0.97
N LEU A 49 -5.44 2.31 -1.92
CA LEU A 49 -4.86 0.99 -2.07
C LEU A 49 -3.91 1.00 -3.27
N ILE A 50 -2.69 0.59 -3.05
CA ILE A 50 -1.65 0.60 -4.07
C ILE A 50 -1.25 -0.83 -4.40
N LEU A 51 -1.15 -1.13 -5.69
CA LEU A 51 -0.62 -2.39 -6.19
C LEU A 51 0.87 -2.24 -6.47
N GLY A 52 1.67 -3.10 -5.88
CA GLY A 52 3.09 -3.22 -6.17
C GLY A 52 3.46 -4.66 -6.50
N PHE A 53 4.69 -4.84 -6.96
CA PHE A 53 5.21 -6.17 -7.29
C PHE A 53 6.59 -6.35 -6.69
N GLN A 54 6.83 -7.55 -6.17
CA GLN A 54 8.16 -8.00 -5.80
C GLN A 54 8.50 -9.15 -6.76
N GLY A 55 9.25 -8.81 -7.81
CA GLY A 55 9.40 -9.71 -8.95
C GLY A 55 8.04 -9.93 -9.63
N LYS A 56 7.59 -11.17 -9.72
CA LYS A 56 6.28 -11.51 -10.28
C LYS A 56 5.18 -11.58 -9.23
N HIS A 57 5.52 -11.33 -7.96
CA HIS A 57 4.59 -11.50 -6.85
C HIS A 57 3.90 -10.17 -6.52
N PRO A 58 2.58 -10.09 -6.70
CA PRO A 58 1.86 -8.87 -6.37
C PRO A 58 1.71 -8.73 -4.86
N PHE A 59 1.66 -7.48 -4.40
CA PHE A 59 1.23 -7.17 -3.05
C PHE A 59 0.41 -5.90 -3.07
N HIS A 60 -0.40 -5.72 -2.05
CA HIS A 60 -1.21 -4.52 -1.88
C HIS A 60 -0.75 -3.76 -0.64
N VAL A 61 -0.72 -2.44 -0.76
CA VAL A 61 -0.38 -1.55 0.35
C VAL A 61 -1.54 -0.59 0.55
N VAL A 62 -2.07 -0.54 1.77
CA VAL A 62 -3.07 0.47 2.16
C VAL A 62 -2.33 1.59 2.87
N ILE A 63 -2.49 2.80 2.36
CA ILE A 63 -1.88 3.98 2.95
C ILE A 63 -2.91 5.04 3.27
N SER A 64 -2.58 5.93 4.21
CA SER A 64 -3.27 7.19 4.37
C SER A 64 -2.27 8.32 4.21
N GLU A 65 -2.76 9.48 3.78
CA GLU A 65 -1.93 10.65 3.56
C GLU A 65 -2.48 11.82 4.34
N ASN A 66 -1.61 12.50 5.09
CA ASN A 66 -1.95 13.78 5.69
C ASN A 66 -1.23 14.86 4.87
N LEU A 67 -2.01 15.58 4.07
CA LEU A 67 -1.45 16.57 3.14
C LEU A 67 -0.91 17.80 3.85
N GLU A 68 -1.45 18.12 5.02
CA GLU A 68 -0.98 19.28 5.78
C GLU A 68 0.41 19.04 6.38
N THR A 69 0.65 17.83 6.89
CA THR A 69 1.92 17.48 7.52
C THR A 69 2.87 16.79 6.57
N ASN A 70 2.41 16.45 5.38
CA ASN A 70 3.17 15.69 4.38
C ASN A 70 3.67 14.35 4.94
N VAL A 71 2.76 13.62 5.61
CA VAL A 71 3.05 12.31 6.20
C VAL A 71 2.23 11.25 5.49
N ILE A 72 2.88 10.17 5.08
CA ILE A 72 2.24 8.96 4.56
C ILE A 72 2.33 7.89 5.63
N THR A 73 1.20 7.31 5.99
CA THR A 73 1.16 6.19 6.94
C THR A 73 0.84 4.90 6.21
N ILE A 74 1.73 3.92 6.35
CA ILE A 74 1.49 2.57 5.82
C ILE A 74 0.63 1.83 6.83
N ILE A 75 -0.64 1.61 6.48
CA ILE A 75 -1.63 1.02 7.38
C ILE A 75 -1.49 -0.49 7.42
N THR A 76 -1.44 -1.12 6.25
CA THR A 76 -1.24 -2.56 6.15
C THR A 76 -0.66 -2.92 4.78
N VAL A 77 -0.05 -4.11 4.73
CA VAL A 77 0.49 -4.69 3.51
C VAL A 77 0.01 -6.14 3.49
N TYR A 78 -0.47 -6.61 2.34
CA TYR A 78 -0.94 -7.99 2.23
C TYR A 78 -0.74 -8.53 0.82
N ILE A 79 -0.79 -9.85 0.70
CA ILE A 79 -0.80 -10.52 -0.60
C ILE A 79 -2.26 -10.66 -1.03
N PRO A 80 -2.65 -10.16 -2.21
CA PRO A 80 -4.04 -10.25 -2.64
C PRO A 80 -4.47 -11.70 -2.85
N ASP A 81 -5.64 -12.05 -2.31
CA ASP A 81 -6.21 -13.37 -2.42
C ASP A 81 -6.81 -13.55 -3.82
N PRO A 82 -6.37 -14.54 -4.60
CA PRO A 82 -6.91 -14.75 -5.96
C PRO A 82 -8.39 -15.10 -5.98
N ASN A 83 -8.98 -15.50 -4.85
CA ASN A 83 -10.42 -15.73 -4.77
C ASN A 83 -11.21 -14.43 -4.64
N LYS A 84 -10.57 -13.34 -4.26
CA LYS A 84 -11.19 -12.02 -4.07
C LYS A 84 -10.82 -11.03 -5.15
N TRP A 85 -9.70 -11.26 -5.82
CA TRP A 85 -9.17 -10.36 -6.84
C TRP A 85 -9.04 -11.09 -8.18
N LYS A 86 -9.27 -10.37 -9.27
CA LYS A 86 -9.08 -10.89 -10.62
C LYS A 86 -7.60 -11.13 -10.89
N LYS A 87 -7.29 -11.75 -12.00
CA LYS A 87 -5.91 -12.12 -12.36
C LYS A 87 -4.96 -10.94 -12.45
N ASP A 88 -5.50 -9.74 -12.73
CA ASP A 88 -4.70 -8.53 -12.79
C ASP A 88 -4.38 -7.95 -11.41
N PHE A 89 -5.02 -8.46 -10.36
CA PHE A 89 -4.90 -7.99 -8.97
C PHE A 89 -5.29 -6.53 -8.78
N ARG A 90 -5.94 -5.92 -9.77
CA ARG A 90 -6.42 -4.53 -9.75
C ARG A 90 -7.91 -4.44 -9.46
N SER A 91 -8.65 -5.45 -9.85
CA SER A 91 -10.11 -5.45 -9.77
C SER A 91 -10.59 -6.58 -8.88
N ARG A 92 -11.60 -6.27 -8.07
CA ARG A 92 -12.23 -7.29 -7.24
C ARG A 92 -13.10 -8.21 -8.10
N ARG A 93 -13.18 -9.47 -7.68
CA ARG A 93 -14.05 -10.45 -8.33
C ARG A 93 -15.52 -10.18 -7.99
#